data_c684ae3373b42ea00e38a338940005d1
#
_entry.id   c684ae3373b42ea00e38a338940005d1
#
_cell.length_a   1.000
_cell.length_b   1.000
_cell.length_c   1.000
_cell.angle_alpha   90.00
_cell.angle_beta   90.00
_cell.angle_gamma   90.00
#
_symmetry.space_group_name_H-M   'P 1'
#
loop_
_entity.id
_entity.type
_entity.pdbx_description
1 polymer ?
#
loop_
_entity_poly.entity_id
_entity_poly.type
_entity_poly.pdbx_seq_one_letter_code
_entity_poly.pdbx_strand_id
1 'polypeptide(L)'
;MRIYLVVVDETPEASIALRFAARRAVKTGGGVEILTLMPPSEFGPWGGVQATIEEEARVHAEALVAGAAGTLLEESGLRPSITLKQGDGPKIIREMIAANPDIAALVLGAAAIGAPGPLVTHFAGADAGALPIPLMIIPGSLTRDDIDRLS
;
A
#
# COMPACT_ATOMS: atom_id res chain seq x y z
N MET A 1 -19.00 -4.15 -1.65
CA MET A 1 -17.98 -3.96 -2.70
C MET A 1 -16.70 -4.65 -2.24
N ARG A 2 -15.95 -5.21 -3.15
CA ARG A 2 -14.68 -5.88 -2.82
C ARG A 2 -13.54 -4.88 -3.00
N ILE A 3 -12.90 -4.48 -1.89
CA ILE A 3 -11.82 -3.49 -1.89
C ILE A 3 -10.48 -4.19 -1.67
N TYR A 4 -9.50 -3.86 -2.50
CA TYR A 4 -8.12 -4.30 -2.34
C TYR A 4 -7.32 -3.18 -1.68
N LEU A 5 -6.81 -3.42 -0.47
CA LEU A 5 -5.98 -2.47 0.26
C LEU A 5 -4.53 -2.67 -0.16
N VAL A 6 -3.93 -1.66 -0.76
CA VAL A 6 -2.55 -1.71 -1.26
C VAL A 6 -1.72 -0.68 -0.53
N VAL A 7 -0.57 -1.10 0.01
CA VAL A 7 0.40 -0.17 0.59
C VAL A 7 1.33 0.31 -0.51
N VAL A 8 1.39 1.60 -0.73
CA VAL A 8 2.18 2.24 -1.79
C VAL A 8 3.26 3.11 -1.18
N ASP A 9 4.50 2.84 -1.56
CA ASP A 9 5.67 3.64 -1.24
C ASP A 9 6.48 3.91 -2.52
N GLU A 10 7.71 4.36 -2.40
CA GLU A 10 8.57 4.67 -3.56
C GLU A 10 9.25 3.46 -4.18
N THR A 11 9.05 2.28 -3.63
CA THR A 11 9.70 1.08 -4.14
C THR A 11 9.11 0.61 -5.47
N PRO A 12 9.90 -0.04 -6.35
CA PRO A 12 9.37 -0.59 -7.59
C PRO A 12 8.31 -1.67 -7.37
N GLU A 13 8.45 -2.49 -6.33
CA GLU A 13 7.49 -3.53 -5.99
C GLU A 13 6.11 -2.99 -5.60
N ALA A 14 6.03 -1.77 -5.06
CA ALA A 14 4.77 -1.12 -4.75
C ALA A 14 3.96 -0.82 -6.03
N SER A 15 4.62 -0.36 -7.08
CA SER A 15 3.98 -0.11 -8.38
C SER A 15 3.43 -1.39 -8.99
N ILE A 16 4.17 -2.48 -8.89
CA ILE A 16 3.76 -3.81 -9.39
C ILE A 16 2.56 -4.32 -8.60
N ALA A 17 2.60 -4.19 -7.26
CA ALA A 17 1.48 -4.57 -6.40
C ALA A 17 0.21 -3.77 -6.72
N LEU A 18 0.35 -2.47 -6.93
CA LEU A 18 -0.78 -1.60 -7.27
C LEU A 18 -1.42 -2.00 -8.61
N ARG A 19 -0.60 -2.28 -9.61
CA ARG A 19 -1.09 -2.74 -10.91
C ARG A 19 -1.86 -4.06 -10.78
N PHE A 20 -1.34 -5.01 -10.02
CA PHE A 20 -2.01 -6.28 -9.76
C PHE A 20 -3.38 -6.06 -9.10
N ALA A 21 -3.42 -5.26 -8.03
CA ALA A 21 -4.65 -4.96 -7.31
C ALA A 21 -5.69 -4.27 -8.20
N ALA A 22 -5.25 -3.31 -9.02
CA ALA A 22 -6.14 -2.61 -9.94
C ALA A 22 -6.77 -3.56 -10.96
N ARG A 23 -5.98 -4.45 -11.54
CA ARG A 23 -6.49 -5.44 -12.49
C ARG A 23 -7.45 -6.43 -11.86
N ARG A 24 -7.14 -6.87 -10.63
CA ARG A 24 -8.07 -7.73 -9.87
C ARG A 24 -9.38 -6.99 -9.56
N ALA A 25 -9.29 -5.73 -9.17
CA ALA A 25 -10.47 -4.92 -8.89
C ALA A 25 -11.37 -4.78 -10.13
N VAL A 26 -10.78 -4.51 -11.28
CA VAL A 26 -11.55 -4.45 -12.55
C VAL A 26 -12.26 -5.77 -12.81
N LYS A 27 -11.55 -6.90 -12.70
CA LYS A 27 -12.11 -8.24 -12.98
C LYS A 27 -13.20 -8.67 -12.00
N THR A 28 -13.14 -8.17 -10.76
CA THR A 28 -14.11 -8.57 -9.72
C THR A 28 -15.20 -7.52 -9.47
N GLY A 29 -15.20 -6.43 -10.23
CA GLY A 29 -16.14 -5.33 -10.01
C GLY A 29 -15.92 -4.59 -8.70
N GLY A 30 -14.70 -4.61 -8.20
CA GLY A 30 -14.31 -4.01 -6.92
C GLY A 30 -13.60 -2.67 -7.07
N GLY A 31 -12.90 -2.27 -6.02
CA GLY A 31 -12.15 -1.03 -5.96
C GLY A 31 -10.79 -1.21 -5.29
N VAL A 32 -10.05 -0.12 -5.23
CA VAL A 32 -8.71 -0.07 -4.63
C VAL A 32 -8.66 1.03 -3.57
N GLU A 33 -8.12 0.70 -2.42
CA GLU A 33 -7.73 1.65 -1.38
C GLU A 33 -6.21 1.73 -1.34
N ILE A 34 -5.66 2.91 -1.57
CA ILE A 34 -4.21 3.15 -1.46
C ILE A 34 -3.91 3.65 -0.06
N LEU A 35 -3.01 2.98 0.63
CA LEU A 35 -2.44 3.44 1.90
C LEU A 35 -0.97 3.79 1.70
N THR A 36 -0.60 5.00 2.08
CA THR A 36 0.81 5.40 2.20
C THR A 36 1.11 5.74 3.65
N LEU A 37 2.16 5.12 4.17
CA LEU A 37 2.61 5.28 5.54
C LEU A 37 3.76 6.29 5.58
N MET A 38 3.61 7.29 6.45
CA MET A 38 4.69 8.23 6.76
C MET A 38 5.39 7.77 8.03
N PRO A 39 6.70 8.06 8.20
CA PRO A 39 7.42 7.72 9.42
C PRO A 39 6.75 8.29 10.66
N PRO A 40 6.85 7.61 11.82
CA PRO A 40 6.33 8.15 13.09
C PRO A 40 6.95 9.50 13.41
N SER A 41 6.16 10.39 14.02
CA SER A 41 6.64 11.66 14.52
C SER A 41 7.59 11.45 15.71
N GLU A 42 8.80 12.00 15.62
CA GLU A 42 9.75 11.99 16.72
C GLU A 42 9.78 13.35 17.39
N PHE A 43 9.52 13.37 18.71
CA PHE A 43 9.66 14.58 19.51
C PHE A 43 11.13 14.76 19.89
N GLY A 44 11.79 15.71 19.22
CA GLY A 44 13.16 16.10 19.55
C GLY A 44 13.22 17.51 20.14
N PRO A 45 14.39 17.93 20.70
CA PRO A 45 14.60 19.28 21.18
C PRO A 45 14.60 20.35 20.08
N TRP A 46 14.48 19.93 18.82
CA TRP A 46 14.50 20.76 17.61
C TRP A 46 13.12 20.86 16.98
N GLY A 47 12.09 21.16 17.76
CA GLY A 47 10.69 21.15 17.33
C GLY A 47 10.38 21.87 16.00
N GLY A 48 11.03 23.02 15.72
CA GLY A 48 10.83 23.75 14.46
C GLY A 48 11.40 23.02 13.23
N VAL A 49 12.57 22.39 13.38
CA VAL A 49 13.20 21.58 12.33
C VAL A 49 12.38 20.30 12.08
N GLN A 50 11.91 19.68 13.15
CA GLN A 50 11.07 18.49 13.05
C GLN A 50 9.77 18.78 12.31
N ALA A 51 9.11 19.89 12.61
CA ALA A 51 7.88 20.29 11.93
C ALA A 51 8.08 20.51 10.42
N THR A 52 9.24 21.08 10.02
CA THR A 52 9.59 21.26 8.62
C THR A 52 9.82 19.92 7.91
N ILE A 53 10.53 18.99 8.56
CA ILE A 53 10.78 17.65 8.02
C ILE A 53 9.46 16.89 7.85
N GLU A 54 8.56 16.98 8.81
CA GLU A 54 7.24 16.34 8.74
C GLU A 54 6.40 16.92 7.61
N GLU A 55 6.43 18.23 7.41
CA GLU A 55 5.70 18.87 6.31
C GLU A 55 6.27 18.47 4.95
N GLU A 56 7.58 18.41 4.81
CA GLU A 56 8.22 17.93 3.59
C GLU A 56 7.86 16.46 3.30
N ALA A 57 7.84 15.61 4.32
CA ALA A 57 7.45 14.22 4.20
C ALA A 57 5.98 14.09 3.77
N ARG A 58 5.10 14.93 4.30
CA ARG A 58 3.68 14.97 3.92
C ARG A 58 3.50 15.38 2.47
N VAL A 59 4.14 16.46 2.05
CA VAL A 59 4.09 16.94 0.66
C VAL A 59 4.59 15.87 -0.29
N HIS A 60 5.68 15.21 0.06
CA HIS A 60 6.25 14.12 -0.71
C HIS A 60 5.28 12.93 -0.82
N ALA A 61 4.68 12.53 0.28
CA ALA A 61 3.69 11.44 0.31
C ALA A 61 2.44 11.78 -0.51
N GLU A 62 1.95 13.01 -0.43
CA GLU A 62 0.82 13.48 -1.23
C GLU A 62 1.13 13.42 -2.73
N ALA A 63 2.34 13.81 -3.15
CA ALA A 63 2.77 13.72 -4.54
C ALA A 63 2.87 12.25 -5.00
N LEU A 64 3.38 11.38 -4.15
CA LEU A 64 3.48 9.94 -4.44
C LEU A 64 2.09 9.34 -4.69
N VAL A 65 1.14 9.57 -3.80
CA VAL A 65 -0.22 8.99 -3.95
C VAL A 65 -0.97 9.62 -5.13
N ALA A 66 -0.77 10.89 -5.39
CA ALA A 66 -1.37 11.56 -6.55
C ALA A 66 -0.89 10.92 -7.86
N GLY A 67 0.41 10.65 -7.96
CA GLY A 67 1.00 9.96 -9.10
C GLY A 67 0.48 8.53 -9.25
N ALA A 68 0.42 7.78 -8.16
CA ALA A 68 -0.10 6.43 -8.15
C ALA A 68 -1.59 6.38 -8.56
N ALA A 69 -2.39 7.27 -8.02
CA ALA A 69 -3.83 7.37 -8.35
C ALA A 69 -4.04 7.74 -9.81
N GLY A 70 -3.24 8.66 -10.34
CA GLY A 70 -3.29 9.05 -11.75
C GLY A 70 -2.97 7.90 -12.68
N THR A 71 -1.91 7.16 -12.39
CA THR A 71 -1.53 5.97 -13.16
C THR A 71 -2.63 4.91 -13.13
N LEU A 72 -3.19 4.67 -11.96
CA LEU A 72 -4.26 3.69 -11.79
C LEU A 72 -5.50 4.09 -12.61
N LEU A 73 -5.88 5.36 -12.57
CA LEU A 73 -7.00 5.87 -13.35
C LEU A 73 -6.75 5.72 -14.86
N GLU A 74 -5.57 6.08 -15.34
CA GLU A 74 -5.21 5.98 -16.76
C GLU A 74 -5.22 4.53 -17.25
N GLU A 75 -4.67 3.61 -16.46
CA GLU A 75 -4.52 2.21 -16.85
C GLU A 75 -5.76 1.36 -16.64
N SER A 76 -6.60 1.68 -15.66
CA SER A 76 -7.73 0.82 -15.26
C SER A 76 -9.09 1.52 -15.28
N GLY A 77 -9.12 2.84 -15.35
CA GLY A 77 -10.35 3.60 -15.21
C GLY A 77 -10.86 3.71 -13.78
N LEU A 78 -10.16 3.13 -12.80
CA LEU A 78 -10.56 3.16 -11.41
C LEU A 78 -10.07 4.43 -10.70
N ARG A 79 -10.92 4.96 -9.83
CA ARG A 79 -10.56 6.05 -8.91
C ARG A 79 -10.38 5.44 -7.52
N PRO A 80 -9.14 5.37 -7.00
CA PRO A 80 -8.91 4.76 -5.71
C PRO A 80 -9.33 5.70 -4.58
N SER A 81 -9.70 5.14 -3.45
CA SER A 81 -9.67 5.85 -2.18
C SER A 81 -8.21 5.95 -1.72
N ILE A 82 -7.86 7.03 -1.05
CA ILE A 82 -6.49 7.31 -0.62
C ILE A 82 -6.47 7.60 0.87
N THR A 83 -5.56 6.96 1.59
CA THR A 83 -5.32 7.21 3.01
C THR A 83 -3.84 7.44 3.24
N LEU A 84 -3.52 8.56 3.87
CA LEU A 84 -2.18 8.87 4.37
C LEU A 84 -2.21 8.76 5.88
N LYS A 85 -1.34 7.94 6.45
CA LYS A 85 -1.25 7.76 7.90
C LYS A 85 0.20 7.82 8.35
N GLN A 86 0.39 8.29 9.57
CA GLN A 86 1.69 8.38 10.22
C GLN A 86 1.69 7.45 11.43
N GLY A 87 2.75 6.66 11.59
CA GLY A 87 2.94 5.80 12.75
C GLY A 87 3.22 4.34 12.42
N ASP A 88 2.79 3.45 13.31
CA ASP A 88 3.02 2.01 13.22
C ASP A 88 2.19 1.39 12.09
N GLY A 89 2.87 0.91 11.04
CA GLY A 89 2.24 0.35 9.86
C GLY A 89 1.32 -0.83 10.15
N PRO A 90 1.76 -1.88 10.82
CA PRO A 90 0.90 -3.02 11.13
C PRO A 90 -0.37 -2.65 11.91
N LYS A 91 -0.25 -1.76 12.89
CA LYS A 91 -1.38 -1.29 13.69
C LYS A 91 -2.38 -0.53 12.82
N ILE A 92 -1.90 0.40 11.99
CA ILE A 92 -2.73 1.20 11.08
C ILE A 92 -3.49 0.29 10.12
N ILE A 93 -2.81 -0.68 9.53
CA ILE A 93 -3.41 -1.63 8.59
C ILE A 93 -4.51 -2.45 9.25
N ARG A 94 -4.28 -2.96 10.46
CA ARG A 94 -5.29 -3.71 11.20
C ARG A 94 -6.50 -2.84 11.53
N GLU A 95 -6.30 -1.60 11.94
CA GLU A 95 -7.37 -0.66 12.22
C GLU A 95 -8.21 -0.37 10.98
N MET A 96 -7.58 -0.19 9.83
CA MET A 96 -8.28 0.04 8.57
C MET A 96 -9.12 -1.18 8.16
N ILE A 97 -8.58 -2.38 8.29
CA ILE A 97 -9.30 -3.62 7.98
C ILE A 97 -10.50 -3.78 8.92
N ALA A 98 -10.32 -3.51 10.20
CA ALA A 98 -11.40 -3.59 11.18
C ALA A 98 -12.50 -2.57 10.93
N ALA A 99 -12.15 -1.38 10.44
CA ALA A 99 -13.08 -0.29 10.20
C ALA A 99 -13.89 -0.43 8.90
N ASN A 100 -13.39 -1.21 7.93
CA ASN A 100 -14.04 -1.33 6.64
C ASN A 100 -14.21 -2.80 6.25
N PRO A 101 -15.41 -3.38 6.43
CA PRO A 101 -15.66 -4.79 6.10
C PRO A 101 -15.62 -5.10 4.61
N ASP A 102 -15.60 -4.10 3.74
CA ASP A 102 -15.46 -4.28 2.29
C ASP A 102 -14.03 -4.58 1.86
N ILE A 103 -13.04 -4.34 2.73
CA ILE A 103 -11.65 -4.70 2.42
C ILE A 103 -11.54 -6.23 2.37
N ALA A 104 -11.27 -6.75 1.18
CA ALA A 104 -11.29 -8.18 0.88
C ALA A 104 -9.90 -8.81 0.85
N ALA A 105 -8.86 -8.01 0.71
CA ALA A 105 -7.48 -8.49 0.67
C ALA A 105 -6.51 -7.36 1.03
N LEU A 106 -5.40 -7.72 1.65
CA LEU A 106 -4.23 -6.84 1.81
C LEU A 106 -3.21 -7.22 0.74
N VAL A 107 -2.80 -6.25 -0.07
CA VAL A 107 -1.87 -6.46 -1.19
C VAL A 107 -0.56 -5.74 -0.89
N LEU A 108 0.52 -6.49 -0.84
CA LEU A 108 1.87 -5.99 -0.54
C LEU A 108 2.84 -6.38 -1.65
N GLY A 109 3.71 -5.47 -2.04
CA GLY A 109 4.83 -5.80 -2.90
C GLY A 109 6.00 -6.34 -2.08
N ALA A 110 6.68 -7.35 -2.61
CA ALA A 110 7.90 -7.88 -2.02
C ALA A 110 9.10 -7.51 -2.86
N ALA A 111 10.16 -7.01 -2.23
CA ALA A 111 11.40 -6.65 -2.92
C ALA A 111 11.96 -7.85 -3.69
N ALA A 112 12.42 -7.61 -4.92
CA ALA A 112 12.96 -8.66 -5.78
C ALA A 112 14.29 -9.23 -5.27
N ILE A 113 15.05 -8.42 -4.53
CA ILE A 113 16.39 -8.77 -4.04
C ILE A 113 16.48 -8.40 -2.57
N GLY A 114 17.05 -9.28 -1.77
CA GLY A 114 17.24 -9.07 -0.34
C GLY A 114 15.97 -9.33 0.47
N ALA A 115 15.84 -8.64 1.61
CA ALA A 115 14.67 -8.77 2.46
C ALA A 115 13.41 -8.27 1.74
N PRO A 116 12.27 -8.95 1.89
CA PRO A 116 11.06 -8.61 1.12
C PRO A 116 10.43 -7.29 1.53
N GLY A 117 10.77 -6.77 2.69
CA GLY A 117 10.22 -5.55 3.26
C GLY A 117 9.56 -5.83 4.62
N PRO A 118 9.51 -4.80 5.51
CA PRO A 118 9.06 -5.01 6.88
C PRO A 118 7.59 -5.42 7.00
N LEU A 119 6.71 -4.93 6.14
CA LEU A 119 5.30 -5.31 6.18
C LEU A 119 5.10 -6.75 5.71
N VAL A 120 5.81 -7.17 4.67
CA VAL A 120 5.76 -8.56 4.20
C VAL A 120 6.26 -9.50 5.31
N THR A 121 7.39 -9.17 5.91
CA THR A 121 7.96 -9.96 7.01
C THR A 121 6.97 -10.08 8.17
N HIS A 122 6.32 -8.98 8.54
CA HIS A 122 5.37 -8.97 9.65
C HIS A 122 4.11 -9.80 9.34
N PHE A 123 3.44 -9.53 8.21
CA PHE A 123 2.15 -10.15 7.92
C PHE A 123 2.24 -11.57 7.38
N ALA A 124 3.33 -11.94 6.73
CA ALA A 124 3.57 -13.32 6.30
C ALA A 124 4.18 -14.20 7.40
N GLY A 125 4.61 -13.60 8.51
CA GLY A 125 5.19 -14.29 9.66
C GLY A 125 4.16 -14.71 10.70
N ALA A 126 4.40 -14.31 11.95
CA ALA A 126 3.59 -14.74 13.10
C ALA A 126 2.11 -14.38 13.02
N ASP A 127 1.78 -13.26 12.36
CA ASP A 127 0.41 -12.77 12.26
C ASP A 127 -0.36 -13.31 11.03
N ALA A 128 0.28 -14.08 10.17
CA ALA A 128 -0.33 -14.54 8.92
C ALA A 128 -1.65 -15.29 9.14
N GLY A 129 -1.67 -16.16 10.14
CA GLY A 129 -2.85 -16.98 10.45
C GLY A 129 -3.96 -16.24 11.19
N ALA A 130 -3.69 -15.03 11.70
CA ALA A 130 -4.63 -14.24 12.47
C ALA A 130 -5.25 -13.08 11.67
N LEU A 131 -4.80 -12.84 10.44
CA LEU A 131 -5.41 -11.83 9.58
C LEU A 131 -6.84 -12.22 9.23
N PRO A 132 -7.81 -11.29 9.33
CA PRO A 132 -9.20 -11.59 8.99
C PRO A 132 -9.48 -11.61 7.48
N ILE A 133 -8.49 -11.29 6.65
CA ILE A 133 -8.58 -11.26 5.19
C ILE A 133 -7.34 -11.89 4.58
N PRO A 134 -7.40 -12.35 3.33
CA PRO A 134 -6.23 -12.88 2.64
C PRO A 134 -5.13 -11.82 2.46
N LEU A 135 -3.89 -12.30 2.52
CA LEU A 135 -2.70 -11.53 2.18
C LEU A 135 -2.23 -11.95 0.79
N MET A 136 -2.09 -10.97 -0.10
CA MET A 136 -1.52 -11.16 -1.43
C MET A 136 -0.14 -10.52 -1.48
N ILE A 137 0.90 -11.32 -1.68
CA ILE A 137 2.28 -10.86 -1.80
C ILE A 137 2.66 -10.90 -3.27
N ILE A 138 2.97 -9.75 -3.84
CA ILE A 138 3.30 -9.62 -5.25
C ILE A 138 4.82 -9.46 -5.39
N PRO A 139 5.49 -10.44 -5.99
CA PRO A 139 6.94 -10.37 -6.16
C PRO A 139 7.35 -9.19 -7.05
N GLY A 140 8.30 -8.39 -6.58
CA GLY A 140 8.85 -7.26 -7.34
C GLY A 140 9.62 -7.66 -8.57
N SER A 141 9.96 -8.94 -8.73
CA SER A 141 10.59 -9.50 -9.93
C SER A 141 9.65 -9.62 -11.13
N LEU A 142 8.35 -9.52 -10.91
CA LEU A 142 7.37 -9.64 -11.98
C LEU A 142 7.39 -8.40 -12.88
N THR A 143 7.25 -8.61 -14.17
CA THR A 143 7.10 -7.53 -15.14
C THR A 143 5.64 -7.10 -15.25
N ARG A 144 5.40 -5.97 -15.91
CA ARG A 144 4.03 -5.52 -16.20
C ARG A 144 3.27 -6.56 -17.00
N ASP A 145 3.92 -7.19 -17.98
CA ASP A 145 3.30 -8.25 -18.79
C ASP A 145 2.96 -9.47 -17.95
N ASP A 146 3.84 -9.86 -17.00
CA ASP A 146 3.55 -10.94 -16.05
C ASP A 146 2.30 -10.61 -15.23
N ILE A 147 2.20 -9.39 -14.71
CA ILE A 147 1.03 -8.96 -13.93
C ILE A 147 -0.25 -9.04 -14.76
N ASP A 148 -0.19 -8.58 -16.01
CA ASP A 148 -1.35 -8.60 -16.89
C ASP A 148 -1.82 -10.03 -17.20
N ARG A 149 -0.87 -10.95 -17.30
CA ARG A 149 -1.16 -12.36 -17.53
C ARG A 149 -1.68 -13.09 -16.28
N LEU A 150 -1.14 -12.76 -15.10
CA LEU A 150 -1.38 -13.50 -13.84
C LEU A 150 -2.54 -12.95 -13.02
N SER A 151 -2.89 -11.69 -13.23
CA SER A 151 -4.01 -11.08 -12.49
C SER A 151 -5.39 -11.52 -13.07
#